data_2b2dc8c355f434d7be66839d1c394a24
#
_entry.id   2b2dc8c355f434d7be66839d1c394a24
#
_cell.length_a   1.000
_cell.length_b   1.000
_cell.length_c   1.000
_cell.angle_alpha   90.00
_cell.angle_beta   90.00
_cell.angle_gamma   90.00
#
_symmetry.space_group_name_H-M   'P 1'
#
loop_
_entity.id
_entity.type
_entity.pdbx_description
1 polymer ?
#
loop_
_entity_poly.entity_id
_entity_poly.type
_entity_poly.pdbx_seq_one_letter_code
_entity_poly.pdbx_strand_id
1 'polypeptide(L)'
;MIIGHKLTKEDKDKINDFIKKYYHLYPDYLQEEIDNKAMLGFTNNNDTINQIYCFLNIDDKDINPYFYYYNYLKNIYNLDDMNILEVGSGTIPILASYFDKNITLMDKYLIEHFYKDYNYLKESFDEDTNISDYDLVIGYNPCQATESIIRNAIKNNKDFSIALCGCCFLPKEYTERTAKKWHEYLYRIATELGKDNYDIRMDYFDKRYHIENPIICGKKNK
;
A
#
# COMPACT_ATOMS: atom_id res chain seq x y z
N MET A 1 0.69 7.52 -10.12
CA MET A 1 0.06 6.60 -11.10
C MET A 1 0.35 5.20 -10.62
N ILE A 2 -0.66 4.43 -10.27
CA ILE A 2 -0.48 3.05 -9.77
C ILE A 2 -0.32 2.09 -10.96
N ILE A 3 -0.88 2.43 -12.12
CA ILE A 3 -0.87 1.59 -13.31
C ILE A 3 -0.43 2.45 -14.49
N GLY A 4 0.70 2.13 -15.10
CA GLY A 4 1.19 2.77 -16.33
C GLY A 4 0.37 2.42 -17.58
N HIS A 5 -0.81 1.84 -17.37
CA HIS A 5 -1.68 1.29 -18.39
C HIS A 5 -2.87 2.24 -18.67
N LYS A 6 -3.13 2.48 -19.94
CA LYS A 6 -4.30 3.28 -20.37
C LYS A 6 -5.54 2.38 -20.35
N LEU A 7 -6.52 2.72 -19.50
CA LEU A 7 -7.79 2.00 -19.41
C LEU A 7 -8.49 1.92 -20.79
N THR A 8 -8.80 0.71 -21.21
CA THR A 8 -9.60 0.44 -22.41
C THR A 8 -11.07 0.81 -22.16
N LYS A 9 -11.89 0.76 -23.22
CA LYS A 9 -13.35 0.94 -23.05
C LYS A 9 -13.94 -0.16 -22.19
N GLU A 10 -13.50 -1.41 -22.39
CA GLU A 10 -13.96 -2.56 -21.60
C GLU A 10 -13.62 -2.41 -20.11
N ASP A 11 -12.39 -1.96 -19.79
CA ASP A 11 -11.99 -1.69 -18.40
C ASP A 11 -12.91 -0.65 -17.73
N LYS A 12 -13.20 0.44 -18.47
CA LYS A 12 -14.09 1.49 -17.98
C LYS A 12 -15.51 1.00 -17.75
N ASP A 13 -16.03 0.16 -18.64
CA ASP A 13 -17.36 -0.43 -18.49
C ASP A 13 -17.41 -1.35 -17.25
N LYS A 14 -16.40 -2.22 -17.03
CA LYS A 14 -16.29 -3.06 -15.83
C LYS A 14 -16.20 -2.23 -14.54
N ILE A 15 -15.38 -1.18 -14.55
CA ILE A 15 -15.26 -0.26 -13.39
C ILE A 15 -16.61 0.42 -13.12
N ASN A 16 -17.30 0.91 -14.14
CA ASN A 16 -18.61 1.53 -13.99
C ASN A 16 -19.66 0.56 -13.39
N ASP A 17 -19.68 -0.68 -13.84
CA ASP A 17 -20.61 -1.68 -13.31
C ASP A 17 -20.28 -2.03 -11.86
N PHE A 18 -18.99 -2.12 -11.51
CA PHE A 18 -18.56 -2.29 -10.12
C PHE A 18 -19.02 -1.10 -9.26
N ILE A 19 -18.77 0.13 -9.71
CA ILE A 19 -19.17 1.35 -8.99
C ILE A 19 -20.68 1.36 -8.81
N LYS A 20 -21.49 1.15 -9.84
CA LYS A 20 -22.97 1.12 -9.73
C LYS A 20 -23.43 0.13 -8.67
N LYS A 21 -22.79 -1.04 -8.59
CA LYS A 21 -23.14 -2.10 -7.65
C LYS A 21 -22.81 -1.75 -6.21
N TYR A 22 -21.66 -1.12 -5.97
CA TYR A 22 -21.08 -0.94 -4.65
C TYR A 22 -20.96 0.51 -4.20
N TYR A 23 -21.41 1.49 -5.00
CA TYR A 23 -21.32 2.92 -4.72
C TYR A 23 -21.82 3.29 -3.32
N HIS A 24 -22.95 2.74 -2.92
CA HIS A 24 -23.60 2.98 -1.64
C HIS A 24 -22.79 2.52 -0.42
N LEU A 25 -21.74 1.73 -0.62
CA LEU A 25 -20.82 1.26 0.44
C LEU A 25 -19.67 2.25 0.69
N TYR A 26 -19.39 3.13 -0.28
CA TYR A 26 -18.32 4.10 -0.15
C TYR A 26 -18.76 5.28 0.73
N PRO A 27 -17.89 5.78 1.63
CA PRO A 27 -18.21 6.99 2.40
C PRO A 27 -18.35 8.21 1.48
N ASP A 28 -19.13 9.20 1.90
CA ASP A 28 -19.54 10.37 1.09
C ASP A 28 -18.39 11.08 0.38
N TYR A 29 -17.24 11.25 1.06
CA TYR A 29 -16.07 11.90 0.47
C TYR A 29 -15.43 11.10 -0.68
N LEU A 30 -15.52 9.75 -0.65
CA LEU A 30 -15.08 8.89 -1.75
C LEU A 30 -16.14 8.82 -2.85
N GLN A 31 -17.42 8.90 -2.51
CA GLN A 31 -18.49 9.03 -3.51
C GLN A 31 -18.31 10.31 -4.31
N GLU A 32 -18.05 11.45 -3.64
CA GLU A 32 -17.74 12.71 -4.31
C GLU A 32 -16.50 12.61 -5.21
N GLU A 33 -15.46 11.92 -4.75
CA GLU A 33 -14.27 11.68 -5.57
C GLU A 33 -14.58 10.82 -6.81
N ILE A 34 -15.36 9.75 -6.67
CA ILE A 34 -15.80 8.89 -7.77
C ILE A 34 -16.61 9.68 -8.77
N ASP A 35 -17.60 10.48 -8.32
CA ASP A 35 -18.47 11.28 -9.17
C ASP A 35 -17.69 12.32 -9.97
N ASN A 36 -16.81 13.06 -9.32
CA ASN A 36 -15.94 14.04 -9.99
C ASN A 36 -15.08 13.42 -11.08
N LYS A 37 -14.66 12.17 -10.90
CA LYS A 37 -13.78 11.46 -11.86
C LYS A 37 -14.54 10.73 -12.95
N ALA A 38 -15.73 10.25 -12.67
CA ALA A 38 -16.65 9.75 -13.70
C ALA A 38 -16.95 10.86 -14.74
N MET A 39 -17.13 12.11 -14.29
CA MET A 39 -17.30 13.29 -15.14
C MET A 39 -16.04 13.61 -15.98
N LEU A 40 -14.84 13.30 -15.49
CA LEU A 40 -13.56 13.56 -16.19
C LEU A 40 -13.07 12.37 -17.03
N GLY A 41 -13.86 11.29 -17.15
CA GLY A 41 -13.55 10.14 -18.00
C GLY A 41 -12.49 9.20 -17.47
N PHE A 42 -12.44 8.94 -16.16
CA PHE A 42 -11.51 8.02 -15.49
C PHE A 42 -10.04 8.23 -15.92
N THR A 43 -9.41 9.22 -15.35
CA THR A 43 -7.96 9.40 -15.54
C THR A 43 -7.19 8.41 -14.63
N ASN A 44 -6.05 7.90 -15.10
CA ASN A 44 -5.21 6.93 -14.37
C ASN A 44 -4.59 7.48 -13.06
N ASN A 45 -5.00 8.64 -12.59
CA ASN A 45 -4.45 9.31 -11.40
C ASN A 45 -5.35 9.20 -10.17
N ASN A 46 -6.37 8.36 -10.20
CA ASN A 46 -7.30 8.17 -9.08
C ASN A 46 -6.99 6.86 -8.34
N ASP A 47 -6.65 6.95 -7.06
CA ASP A 47 -6.30 5.78 -6.27
C ASP A 47 -7.48 4.82 -6.10
N THR A 48 -8.70 5.31 -5.93
CA THR A 48 -9.91 4.50 -5.82
C THR A 48 -10.20 3.74 -7.11
N ILE A 49 -10.13 4.41 -8.26
CA ILE A 49 -10.34 3.78 -9.57
C ILE A 49 -9.25 2.74 -9.86
N ASN A 50 -8.00 3.04 -9.51
CA ASN A 50 -6.89 2.11 -9.65
C ASN A 50 -7.05 0.88 -8.75
N GLN A 51 -7.53 1.04 -7.53
CA GLN A 51 -7.85 -0.09 -6.64
C GLN A 51 -8.94 -0.96 -7.24
N ILE A 52 -10.04 -0.36 -7.73
CA ILE A 52 -11.11 -1.11 -8.39
C ILE A 52 -10.58 -1.86 -9.60
N TYR A 53 -9.76 -1.21 -10.45
CA TYR A 53 -9.15 -1.84 -11.62
C TYR A 53 -8.27 -3.03 -11.24
N CYS A 54 -7.38 -2.88 -10.26
CA CYS A 54 -6.52 -3.96 -9.78
C CYS A 54 -7.33 -5.10 -9.17
N PHE A 55 -8.41 -4.79 -8.44
CA PHE A 55 -9.31 -5.80 -7.87
C PHE A 55 -10.03 -6.61 -8.96
N LEU A 56 -10.53 -5.94 -10.00
CA LEU A 56 -11.20 -6.59 -11.13
C LEU A 56 -10.24 -7.42 -12.01
N ASN A 57 -8.95 -7.14 -11.96
CA ASN A 57 -7.90 -7.81 -12.72
C ASN A 57 -6.87 -8.49 -11.79
N ILE A 58 -7.32 -9.04 -10.68
CA ILE A 58 -6.45 -9.63 -9.65
C ILE A 58 -5.62 -10.80 -10.19
N ASP A 59 -6.18 -11.55 -11.13
CA ASP A 59 -5.53 -12.69 -11.76
C ASP A 59 -4.54 -12.31 -12.87
N ASP A 60 -4.55 -11.06 -13.33
CA ASP A 60 -3.60 -10.58 -14.34
C ASP A 60 -2.29 -10.15 -13.67
N LYS A 61 -1.41 -11.14 -13.51
CA LYS A 61 -0.13 -11.01 -12.82
C LYS A 61 0.88 -10.14 -13.55
N ASP A 62 0.68 -9.88 -14.82
CA ASP A 62 1.61 -9.08 -15.63
C ASP A 62 1.36 -7.58 -15.49
N ILE A 63 0.12 -7.20 -15.19
CA ILE A 63 -0.25 -5.79 -15.05
C ILE A 63 -0.53 -5.36 -13.61
N ASN A 64 -0.72 -6.30 -12.68
CA ASN A 64 -1.10 -5.99 -11.30
C ASN A 64 0.14 -5.74 -10.42
N PRO A 65 0.42 -4.50 -10.02
CA PRO A 65 1.61 -4.17 -9.23
C PRO A 65 1.56 -4.73 -7.80
N TYR A 66 0.38 -5.05 -7.27
CA TYR A 66 0.24 -5.72 -5.97
C TYR A 66 0.81 -7.13 -6.03
N PHE A 67 0.62 -7.84 -7.15
CA PHE A 67 1.24 -9.16 -7.35
C PHE A 67 2.77 -9.05 -7.43
N TYR A 68 3.30 -8.03 -8.12
CA TYR A 68 4.74 -7.78 -8.10
C TYR A 68 5.27 -7.56 -6.69
N TYR A 69 4.59 -6.71 -5.91
CA TYR A 69 5.01 -6.42 -4.54
C TYR A 69 4.93 -7.67 -3.64
N TYR A 70 3.89 -8.49 -3.77
CA TYR A 70 3.81 -9.78 -3.10
C TYR A 70 5.01 -10.68 -3.41
N ASN A 71 5.39 -10.83 -4.69
CA ASN A 71 6.55 -11.62 -5.08
C ASN A 71 7.88 -11.02 -4.58
N TYR A 72 7.98 -9.70 -4.56
CA TYR A 72 9.12 -9.01 -3.96
C TYR A 72 9.26 -9.40 -2.47
N LEU A 73 8.17 -9.36 -1.72
CA LEU A 73 8.15 -9.77 -0.32
C LEU A 73 8.58 -11.23 -0.13
N LYS A 74 8.07 -12.14 -0.94
CA LYS A 74 8.47 -13.58 -0.91
C LYS A 74 9.95 -13.81 -1.14
N ASN A 75 10.61 -12.97 -1.93
CA ASN A 75 12.03 -13.08 -2.19
C ASN A 75 12.90 -12.63 -1.01
N ILE A 76 12.35 -11.82 -0.10
CA ILE A 76 13.09 -11.25 1.04
C ILE A 76 12.75 -11.99 2.35
N TYR A 77 11.45 -12.32 2.54
CA TYR A 77 10.90 -12.87 3.77
C TYR A 77 10.35 -14.27 3.57
N ASN A 78 10.36 -15.09 4.63
CA ASN A 78 9.67 -16.37 4.66
C ASN A 78 8.21 -16.16 5.10
N LEU A 79 7.36 -15.69 4.19
CA LEU A 79 6.01 -15.21 4.49
C LEU A 79 5.10 -16.28 5.13
N ASP A 80 5.34 -17.57 4.83
CA ASP A 80 4.49 -18.67 5.28
C ASP A 80 4.57 -18.89 6.81
N ASP A 81 5.70 -18.49 7.42
CA ASP A 81 5.97 -18.65 8.85
C ASP A 81 5.83 -17.32 9.63
N MET A 82 5.31 -16.25 9.01
CA MET A 82 5.23 -14.92 9.62
C MET A 82 3.78 -14.49 9.83
N ASN A 83 3.50 -13.87 10.97
CA ASN A 83 2.28 -13.09 11.17
C ASN A 83 2.49 -11.68 10.61
N ILE A 84 1.64 -11.29 9.68
CA ILE A 84 1.82 -10.07 8.88
C ILE A 84 0.74 -9.05 9.21
N LEU A 85 1.13 -7.79 9.37
CA LEU A 85 0.21 -6.65 9.41
C LEU A 85 0.37 -5.82 8.15
N GLU A 86 -0.70 -5.72 7.35
CA GLU A 86 -0.78 -4.76 6.24
C GLU A 86 -1.42 -3.47 6.72
N VAL A 87 -0.68 -2.37 6.65
CA VAL A 87 -1.12 -1.02 7.03
C VAL A 87 -1.44 -0.21 5.79
N GLY A 88 -2.61 0.44 5.77
CA GLY A 88 -3.07 1.21 4.61
C GLY A 88 -3.58 0.32 3.49
N SER A 89 -4.29 -0.76 3.84
CA SER A 89 -4.85 -1.72 2.89
C SER A 89 -5.93 -1.12 1.97
N GLY A 90 -6.40 0.10 2.29
CA GLY A 90 -7.34 0.86 1.49
C GLY A 90 -8.80 0.43 1.66
N THR A 91 -9.62 0.71 0.66
CA THR A 91 -11.05 0.38 0.68
C THR A 91 -11.34 -1.07 0.28
N ILE A 92 -10.43 -1.71 -0.48
CA ILE A 92 -10.55 -3.08 -1.01
C ILE A 92 -9.24 -3.84 -0.75
N PRO A 93 -9.28 -5.07 -0.20
CA PRO A 93 -8.10 -5.85 0.21
C PRO A 93 -7.41 -6.55 -0.97
N ILE A 94 -6.71 -5.81 -1.83
CA ILE A 94 -6.12 -6.37 -3.05
C ILE A 94 -4.87 -7.18 -2.73
N LEU A 95 -3.91 -6.60 -2.00
CA LEU A 95 -2.65 -7.27 -1.68
C LEU A 95 -2.88 -8.55 -0.87
N ALA A 96 -3.79 -8.48 0.09
CA ALA A 96 -4.14 -9.61 0.97
C ALA A 96 -4.64 -10.85 0.21
N SER A 97 -5.22 -10.68 -0.97
CA SER A 97 -5.72 -11.80 -1.78
C SER A 97 -4.64 -12.76 -2.27
N TYR A 98 -3.36 -12.34 -2.21
CA TYR A 98 -2.23 -13.18 -2.57
C TYR A 98 -1.65 -13.94 -1.36
N PHE A 99 -2.09 -13.62 -0.15
CA PHE A 99 -1.66 -14.30 1.07
C PHE A 99 -2.69 -15.37 1.48
N ASP A 100 -2.23 -16.48 2.07
CA ASP A 100 -3.14 -17.55 2.46
C ASP A 100 -4.00 -17.16 3.68
N LYS A 101 -3.45 -16.98 4.89
CA LYS A 101 -4.26 -16.65 6.08
C LYS A 101 -3.55 -15.90 7.20
N ASN A 102 -2.27 -15.66 7.08
CA ASN A 102 -1.44 -15.10 8.17
C ASN A 102 -1.29 -13.58 8.08
N ILE A 103 -2.28 -12.91 7.49
CA ILE A 103 -2.30 -11.46 7.33
C ILE A 103 -3.48 -10.84 8.05
N THR A 104 -3.20 -9.76 8.79
CA THR A 104 -4.21 -8.85 9.35
C THR A 104 -4.13 -7.52 8.62
N LEU A 105 -5.27 -6.95 8.29
CA LEU A 105 -5.39 -5.73 7.49
C LEU A 105 -5.77 -4.57 8.38
N MET A 106 -5.09 -3.43 8.25
CA MET A 106 -5.41 -2.24 9.03
C MET A 106 -5.59 -1.02 8.13
N ASP A 107 -6.77 -0.45 8.16
CA ASP A 107 -7.07 0.84 7.54
C ASP A 107 -8.33 1.46 8.15
N LYS A 108 -8.30 2.76 8.45
CA LYS A 108 -9.47 3.47 8.97
C LYS A 108 -10.60 3.65 7.96
N TYR A 109 -10.29 3.50 6.67
CA TYR A 109 -11.23 3.72 5.56
C TYR A 109 -11.71 2.43 4.90
N LEU A 110 -11.34 1.27 5.44
CA LEU A 110 -11.77 -0.02 4.87
C LEU A 110 -13.30 -0.12 4.81
N ILE A 111 -13.79 -0.74 3.72
CA ILE A 111 -15.20 -1.05 3.54
C ILE A 111 -15.41 -2.50 3.97
N GLU A 112 -15.99 -2.70 5.16
CA GLU A 112 -16.13 -4.01 5.82
C GLU A 112 -16.72 -5.10 4.92
N HIS A 113 -17.59 -4.73 3.97
CA HIS A 113 -18.16 -5.64 2.99
C HIS A 113 -17.09 -6.44 2.21
N PHE A 114 -15.98 -5.80 1.85
CA PHE A 114 -14.89 -6.43 1.11
C PHE A 114 -13.90 -7.17 2.00
N TYR A 115 -13.95 -6.94 3.31
CA TYR A 115 -13.00 -7.46 4.30
C TYR A 115 -13.53 -8.65 5.12
N LYS A 116 -14.78 -9.05 4.91
CA LYS A 116 -15.49 -10.06 5.73
C LYS A 116 -14.77 -11.42 5.85
N ASP A 117 -13.94 -11.78 4.87
CA ASP A 117 -13.21 -13.03 4.83
C ASP A 117 -11.77 -12.92 5.37
N TYR A 118 -11.39 -11.74 5.89
CA TYR A 118 -10.06 -11.42 6.41
C TYR A 118 -10.12 -11.03 7.89
N ASN A 119 -8.97 -11.15 8.58
CA ASN A 119 -8.77 -10.45 9.85
C ASN A 119 -8.50 -8.97 9.55
N TYR A 120 -9.26 -8.05 10.17
CA TYR A 120 -9.07 -6.63 9.94
C TYR A 120 -9.26 -5.78 11.19
N LEU A 121 -8.60 -4.62 11.19
CA LEU A 121 -8.67 -3.57 12.19
C LEU A 121 -9.07 -2.26 11.49
N LYS A 122 -10.25 -1.71 11.83
CA LYS A 122 -10.72 -0.43 11.25
C LYS A 122 -10.20 0.74 12.07
N GLU A 123 -8.88 0.94 12.01
CA GLU A 123 -8.16 1.88 12.85
C GLU A 123 -7.07 2.61 12.06
N SER A 124 -6.60 3.75 12.61
CA SER A 124 -5.41 4.44 12.12
C SER A 124 -4.17 3.81 12.73
N PHE A 125 -3.11 3.69 11.94
CA PHE A 125 -1.80 3.27 12.40
C PHE A 125 -0.95 4.48 12.81
N ASP A 126 -0.25 4.38 13.94
CA ASP A 126 0.72 5.36 14.43
C ASP A 126 1.95 4.70 15.09
N GLU A 127 2.86 5.51 15.65
CA GLU A 127 4.09 5.03 16.27
C GLU A 127 3.88 4.25 17.58
N ASP A 128 2.69 4.34 18.19
CA ASP A 128 2.35 3.68 19.45
C ASP A 128 1.38 2.50 19.25
N THR A 129 0.97 2.25 18.00
CA THR A 129 0.14 1.09 17.64
C THR A 129 0.83 -0.21 18.08
N ASN A 130 0.11 -1.07 18.82
CA ASN A 130 0.66 -2.33 19.27
C ASN A 130 0.83 -3.31 18.12
N ILE A 131 2.07 -3.70 17.83
CA ILE A 131 2.44 -4.66 16.79
C ILE A 131 3.14 -5.92 17.34
N SER A 132 2.99 -6.20 18.64
CA SER A 132 3.70 -7.32 19.31
C SER A 132 3.46 -8.68 18.65
N ASP A 133 2.24 -8.91 18.15
CA ASP A 133 1.79 -10.18 17.61
C ASP A 133 2.20 -10.40 16.14
N TYR A 134 2.82 -9.40 15.53
CA TYR A 134 3.25 -9.48 14.13
C TYR A 134 4.77 -9.61 14.02
N ASP A 135 5.22 -10.29 12.99
CA ASP A 135 6.64 -10.47 12.64
C ASP A 135 7.08 -9.48 11.57
N LEU A 136 6.16 -9.14 10.66
CA LEU A 136 6.38 -8.26 9.52
C LEU A 136 5.25 -7.24 9.40
N VAL A 137 5.60 -5.96 9.27
CA VAL A 137 4.66 -4.88 8.95
C VAL A 137 4.88 -4.44 7.51
N ILE A 138 3.82 -4.51 6.70
CA ILE A 138 3.89 -4.10 5.29
C ILE A 138 2.90 -2.99 4.98
N GLY A 139 3.13 -2.29 3.86
CA GLY A 139 2.18 -1.31 3.34
C GLY A 139 2.37 -1.09 1.83
N TYR A 140 1.27 -1.02 1.11
CA TYR A 140 1.26 -0.61 -0.28
C TYR A 140 0.61 0.76 -0.40
N ASN A 141 1.42 1.81 -0.62
CA ASN A 141 0.99 3.20 -0.60
C ASN A 141 0.30 3.63 0.71
N PRO A 142 0.84 3.34 1.90
CA PRO A 142 0.19 3.65 3.18
C PRO A 142 0.18 5.15 3.50
N CYS A 143 0.64 5.98 2.58
CA CYS A 143 0.60 7.45 2.62
C CYS A 143 1.11 8.05 3.95
N GLN A 144 0.20 8.61 4.76
CA GLN A 144 0.55 9.27 6.03
C GLN A 144 1.15 8.32 7.08
N ALA A 145 0.82 7.02 7.01
CA ALA A 145 1.34 6.03 7.97
C ALA A 145 2.77 5.59 7.68
N THR A 146 3.35 5.95 6.52
CA THR A 146 4.65 5.45 6.05
C THR A 146 5.78 5.61 7.07
N GLU A 147 5.98 6.83 7.58
CA GLU A 147 7.03 7.09 8.58
C GLU A 147 6.75 6.36 9.89
N SER A 148 5.50 6.36 10.35
CA SER A 148 5.10 5.65 11.57
C SER A 148 5.35 4.14 11.47
N ILE A 149 5.14 3.52 10.30
CA ILE A 149 5.48 2.10 10.10
C ILE A 149 6.97 1.86 10.33
N ILE A 150 7.84 2.66 9.71
CA ILE A 150 9.30 2.52 9.86
C ILE A 150 9.72 2.65 11.32
N ARG A 151 9.27 3.72 11.99
CA ARG A 151 9.62 3.99 13.38
C ARG A 151 9.12 2.92 14.34
N ASN A 152 7.85 2.56 14.21
CA ASN A 152 7.22 1.57 15.07
C ASN A 152 7.85 0.18 14.87
N ALA A 153 8.06 -0.26 13.62
CA ALA A 153 8.67 -1.55 13.34
C ALA A 153 10.09 -1.65 13.92
N ILE A 154 10.94 -0.65 13.71
CA ILE A 154 12.31 -0.65 14.25
C ILE A 154 12.30 -0.57 15.78
N LYS A 155 11.48 0.29 16.39
CA LYS A 155 11.30 0.42 17.84
C LYS A 155 10.92 -0.93 18.50
N ASN A 156 10.05 -1.71 17.84
CA ASN A 156 9.55 -3.00 18.32
C ASN A 156 10.34 -4.20 17.78
N ASN A 157 11.46 -3.96 17.11
CA ASN A 157 12.31 -5.01 16.55
C ASN A 157 11.55 -5.96 15.60
N LYS A 158 10.76 -5.39 14.68
CA LYS A 158 9.97 -6.11 13.66
C LYS A 158 10.50 -5.84 12.27
N ASP A 159 10.38 -6.81 11.38
CA ASP A 159 10.67 -6.61 9.96
C ASP A 159 9.62 -5.67 9.32
N PHE A 160 10.00 -4.92 8.28
CA PHE A 160 9.04 -4.08 7.57
C PHE A 160 9.34 -3.97 6.07
N SER A 161 8.30 -3.70 5.28
CA SER A 161 8.42 -3.36 3.87
C SER A 161 7.32 -2.41 3.44
N ILE A 162 7.65 -1.38 2.68
CA ILE A 162 6.70 -0.36 2.25
C ILE A 162 6.94 -0.02 0.78
N ALA A 163 5.94 -0.28 -0.06
CA ALA A 163 5.87 0.30 -1.39
C ALA A 163 5.37 1.73 -1.28
N LEU A 164 6.20 2.71 -1.63
CA LEU A 164 5.93 4.13 -1.39
C LEU A 164 4.97 4.71 -2.44
N CYS A 165 4.18 5.70 -2.03
CA CYS A 165 3.34 6.49 -2.92
C CYS A 165 4.08 7.71 -3.48
N GLY A 166 3.49 8.38 -4.48
CA GLY A 166 3.99 9.66 -5.02
C GLY A 166 3.69 10.89 -4.18
N CYS A 167 3.16 10.71 -2.96
CA CYS A 167 2.86 11.79 -2.03
C CYS A 167 4.12 12.33 -1.35
N CYS A 168 4.01 13.51 -0.74
CA CYS A 168 5.08 14.12 0.04
C CYS A 168 4.56 14.59 1.39
N PHE A 169 5.03 13.96 2.46
CA PHE A 169 4.67 14.31 3.85
C PHE A 169 5.85 14.89 4.63
N LEU A 170 6.87 15.39 3.95
CA LEU A 170 7.99 16.08 4.60
C LEU A 170 7.51 17.15 5.59
N PRO A 171 8.17 17.30 6.74
CA PRO A 171 7.95 18.40 7.67
C PRO A 171 7.99 19.78 6.99
N LYS A 172 7.26 20.75 7.55
CA LYS A 172 7.06 22.07 6.91
C LYS A 172 8.35 22.90 6.76
N GLU A 173 9.35 22.61 7.56
CA GLU A 173 10.66 23.24 7.52
C GLU A 173 11.50 22.91 6.27
N TYR A 174 11.12 21.88 5.53
CA TYR A 174 11.77 21.54 4.27
C TYR A 174 11.31 22.49 3.16
N THR A 175 12.26 23.17 2.53
CA THR A 175 11.99 24.16 1.45
C THR A 175 11.59 23.48 0.14
N GLU A 176 12.17 22.31 -0.15
CA GLU A 176 11.85 21.50 -1.32
C GLU A 176 11.03 20.26 -0.92
N ARG A 177 9.73 20.27 -1.23
CA ARG A 177 8.78 19.24 -0.82
C ARG A 177 8.31 18.45 -2.04
N THR A 178 9.12 17.49 -2.47
CA THR A 178 8.82 16.56 -3.57
C THR A 178 8.72 15.14 -3.06
N ALA A 179 8.04 14.25 -3.83
CA ALA A 179 7.99 12.83 -3.51
C ALA A 179 9.40 12.24 -3.38
N LYS A 180 10.31 12.58 -4.31
CA LYS A 180 11.70 12.13 -4.26
C LYS A 180 12.40 12.52 -2.94
N LYS A 181 12.24 13.75 -2.49
CA LYS A 181 12.82 14.20 -1.21
C LYS A 181 12.20 13.51 -0.01
N TRP A 182 10.91 13.19 -0.10
CA TRP A 182 10.22 12.39 0.91
C TRP A 182 10.77 10.95 0.96
N HIS A 183 10.99 10.31 -0.18
CA HIS A 183 11.58 8.97 -0.25
C HIS A 183 13.02 8.94 0.30
N GLU A 184 13.86 9.93 -0.07
CA GLU A 184 15.21 10.09 0.47
C GLU A 184 15.21 10.26 1.99
N TYR A 185 14.28 11.06 2.52
CA TYR A 185 14.09 11.28 3.95
C TYR A 185 13.72 9.99 4.69
N LEU A 186 12.74 9.24 4.16
CA LEU A 186 12.31 7.97 4.76
C LEU A 186 13.43 6.93 4.78
N TYR A 187 14.17 6.81 3.67
CA TYR A 187 15.30 5.88 3.59
C TYR A 187 16.40 6.25 4.59
N ARG A 188 16.70 7.54 4.72
CA ARG A 188 17.67 8.03 5.70
C ARG A 188 17.21 7.71 7.13
N ILE A 189 15.96 7.98 7.49
CA ILE A 189 15.42 7.66 8.82
C ILE A 189 15.51 6.15 9.08
N ALA A 190 15.09 5.32 8.13
CA ALA A 190 15.18 3.86 8.28
C ALA A 190 16.62 3.42 8.55
N THR A 191 17.58 3.96 7.79
CA THR A 191 19.01 3.65 7.94
C THR A 191 19.57 4.13 9.28
N GLU A 192 19.24 5.35 9.69
CA GLU A 192 19.70 5.92 10.96
C GLU A 192 19.15 5.17 12.18
N LEU A 193 17.89 4.80 12.16
CA LEU A 193 17.24 4.06 13.26
C LEU A 193 17.62 2.57 13.26
N GLY A 194 17.71 1.96 12.07
CA GLY A 194 18.04 0.54 11.92
C GLY A 194 19.51 0.23 12.22
N LYS A 195 20.44 1.12 11.83
CA LYS A 195 21.89 0.98 12.02
C LYS A 195 22.39 -0.46 11.80
N ASP A 196 23.04 -1.03 12.81
CA ASP A 196 23.64 -2.36 12.76
C ASP A 196 22.62 -3.50 12.96
N ASN A 197 21.39 -3.18 13.33
CA ASN A 197 20.37 -4.18 13.65
C ASN A 197 19.52 -4.60 12.44
N TYR A 198 19.59 -3.84 11.33
CA TYR A 198 18.77 -4.08 10.15
C TYR A 198 19.59 -3.99 8.86
N ASP A 199 19.25 -4.87 7.90
CA ASP A 199 19.59 -4.70 6.48
C ASP A 199 18.49 -3.82 5.86
N ILE A 200 18.80 -2.53 5.66
CA ILE A 200 17.86 -1.56 5.07
C ILE A 200 18.15 -1.43 3.58
N ARG A 201 17.12 -1.62 2.77
CA ARG A 201 17.19 -1.54 1.30
C ARG A 201 16.18 -0.57 0.74
N MET A 202 16.52 0.04 -0.40
CA MET A 202 15.60 0.79 -1.23
C MET A 202 15.69 0.24 -2.65
N ASP A 203 14.63 -0.43 -3.07
CA ASP A 203 14.50 -1.07 -4.37
C ASP A 203 13.40 -0.39 -5.20
N TYR A 204 13.27 -0.76 -6.46
CA TYR A 204 12.28 -0.18 -7.36
C TYR A 204 11.45 -1.27 -8.03
N PHE A 205 10.21 -0.93 -8.40
CA PHE A 205 9.39 -1.80 -9.21
C PHE A 205 10.03 -2.08 -10.57
N ASP A 206 9.71 -3.22 -11.16
CA ASP A 206 10.05 -3.52 -12.54
C ASP A 206 9.49 -2.43 -13.46
N LYS A 207 10.29 -1.97 -14.43
CA LYS A 207 9.96 -0.87 -15.34
C LYS A 207 8.65 -1.07 -16.13
N ARG A 208 8.23 -2.33 -16.35
CA ARG A 208 6.97 -2.65 -17.03
C ARG A 208 5.73 -2.13 -16.31
N TYR A 209 5.80 -1.93 -14.99
CA TYR A 209 4.68 -1.36 -14.21
C TYR A 209 4.62 0.17 -14.26
N HIS A 210 5.62 0.84 -14.85
CA HIS A 210 5.71 2.30 -14.91
C HIS A 210 5.54 2.99 -13.55
N ILE A 211 5.97 2.31 -12.48
CA ILE A 211 5.96 2.84 -11.12
C ILE A 211 7.37 3.30 -10.79
N GLU A 212 7.52 4.62 -10.60
CA GLU A 212 8.82 5.24 -10.27
C GLU A 212 9.10 5.29 -8.78
N ASN A 213 8.08 5.06 -7.95
CA ASN A 213 8.22 5.10 -6.51
C ASN A 213 8.94 3.85 -6.00
N PRO A 214 9.85 4.00 -5.01
CA PRO A 214 10.62 2.88 -4.50
C PRO A 214 9.85 2.03 -3.49
N ILE A 215 10.45 0.88 -3.18
CA ILE A 215 10.11 0.03 -2.05
C ILE A 215 11.24 0.20 -1.02
N ILE A 216 10.91 0.57 0.22
CA ILE A 216 11.85 0.54 1.34
C ILE A 216 11.54 -0.69 2.19
N CYS A 217 12.55 -1.49 2.49
CA CYS A 217 12.41 -2.60 3.40
C CYS A 217 13.53 -2.61 4.44
N GLY A 218 13.21 -3.15 5.61
CA GLY A 218 14.15 -3.41 6.67
C GLY A 218 13.97 -4.83 7.20
N LYS A 219 15.03 -5.62 7.09
CA LYS A 219 15.09 -6.97 7.61
C LYS A 219 16.07 -7.03 8.77
N LYS A 220 15.65 -7.58 9.89
CA LYS A 220 16.54 -7.75 11.06
C LYS A 220 17.75 -8.61 10.70
N ASN A 221 18.92 -8.17 11.16
CA ASN A 221 20.11 -9.00 11.14
C ASN A 221 19.94 -10.19 12.08
N LYS A 222 20.41 -11.36 11.68
CA LYS A 222 20.36 -12.58 12.50
C LYS A 222 21.41 -12.55 13.58
#